data_ca70cbff3fc833057e4282d37d30bf28
#
_entry.id   ca70cbff3fc833057e4282d37d30bf28
#
_cell.length_a   1.000
_cell.length_b   1.000
_cell.length_c   1.000
_cell.angle_alpha   90.00
_cell.angle_beta   90.00
_cell.angle_gamma   90.00
#
_symmetry.space_group_name_H-M   'P 1'
#
loop_
_entity.id
_entity.type
_entity.pdbx_description
1 polymer ?
#
loop_
_entity_poly.entity_id
_entity_poly.type
_entity_poly.pdbx_seq_one_letter_code
_entity_poly.pdbx_strand_id
1 'polypeptide(L)'
;MSRARPEVAVGAVVVRDDRLLVVRRGHGPGAGEWSVPGGRVEGGETLHEAVVREVWEETGLEVVVERFLGWVERLGGEHHFVILDFCAGLLEAEAVAVAGDDAAEVAWVPVHELSEIRLVAGLHEFLTDHGIIV
;
A
#
# COMPACT_ATOMS: atom_id res chain seq x y z
N MET A 1 -0.79 15.28 28.75
CA MET A 1 -0.23 15.10 27.41
C MET A 1 -0.56 13.70 26.90
N SER A 2 -1.30 13.62 25.83
CA SER A 2 -1.63 12.33 25.25
C SER A 2 -0.58 11.93 24.22
N ARG A 3 -0.34 10.64 24.13
CA ARG A 3 0.54 10.06 23.12
C ARG A 3 -0.27 9.10 22.29
N ALA A 4 -0.04 9.13 21.00
CA ALA A 4 -0.66 8.16 20.10
C ALA A 4 -0.15 6.77 20.44
N ARG A 5 -1.06 5.80 20.43
CA ARG A 5 -0.68 4.40 20.55
C ARG A 5 -0.21 3.92 19.18
N PRO A 6 0.89 3.16 19.11
CA PRO A 6 1.29 2.56 17.86
C PRO A 6 0.17 1.67 17.33
N GLU A 7 -0.19 1.87 16.07
CA GLU A 7 -1.17 1.05 15.38
C GLU A 7 -0.48 0.26 14.28
N VAL A 8 -0.87 -0.99 14.14
CA VAL A 8 -0.31 -1.86 13.11
C VAL A 8 -1.11 -1.69 11.82
N ALA A 9 -0.39 -1.43 10.74
CA ALA A 9 -0.97 -1.35 9.41
C ALA A 9 -0.18 -2.25 8.47
N VAL A 10 -0.76 -2.53 7.32
CA VAL A 10 -0.11 -3.34 6.28
C VAL A 10 -0.18 -2.60 4.95
N GLY A 11 0.75 -2.94 4.06
CA GLY A 11 0.72 -2.48 2.68
C GLY A 11 1.03 -3.64 1.75
N ALA A 12 0.58 -3.53 0.51
CA ALA A 12 0.76 -4.55 -0.49
C ALA A 12 1.53 -4.00 -1.69
N VAL A 13 2.68 -4.60 -1.97
CA VAL A 13 3.47 -4.29 -3.16
C VAL A 13 3.12 -5.34 -4.21
N VAL A 14 2.34 -4.93 -5.20
CA VAL A 14 1.87 -5.79 -6.28
C VAL A 14 2.44 -5.27 -7.59
N VAL A 15 3.28 -6.09 -8.23
CA VAL A 15 3.90 -5.73 -9.51
C VAL A 15 3.40 -6.68 -10.59
N ARG A 16 2.97 -6.11 -11.71
CA ARG A 16 2.54 -6.85 -12.89
C ARG A 16 3.10 -6.17 -14.12
N ASP A 17 3.83 -6.91 -14.94
CA ASP A 17 4.43 -6.40 -16.19
C ASP A 17 5.24 -5.12 -15.94
N ASP A 18 6.11 -5.15 -14.92
CA ASP A 18 6.96 -4.02 -14.51
C ASP A 18 6.19 -2.76 -14.09
N ARG A 19 4.93 -2.93 -13.68
CA ARG A 19 4.08 -1.85 -13.18
C ARG A 19 3.66 -2.14 -11.75
N LEU A 20 3.73 -1.10 -10.94
CA LEU A 20 3.32 -1.17 -9.54
C LEU A 20 1.87 -0.72 -9.40
N LEU A 21 1.10 -1.47 -8.64
CA LEU A 21 -0.27 -1.09 -8.27
C LEU A 21 -0.20 0.03 -7.23
N VAL A 22 -0.81 1.17 -7.54
CA VAL A 22 -0.88 2.30 -6.62
C VAL A 22 -2.29 2.86 -6.56
N VAL A 23 -2.60 3.45 -5.42
CA VAL A 23 -3.88 4.12 -5.19
C VAL A 23 -3.61 5.56 -4.80
N ARG A 24 -4.47 6.47 -5.26
CA ARG A 24 -4.38 7.88 -4.87
C ARG A 24 -5.39 8.14 -3.76
N ARG A 25 -4.92 8.75 -2.69
CA ARG A 25 -5.78 9.05 -1.55
C ARG A 25 -6.80 10.12 -1.93
N GLY A 26 -8.05 9.86 -1.61
CA GLY A 26 -9.16 10.75 -1.97
C GLY A 26 -9.37 11.90 -1.00
N HIS A 27 -9.03 11.70 0.27
CA HIS A 27 -9.23 12.71 1.31
C HIS A 27 -8.33 12.41 2.52
N GLY A 28 -8.34 13.32 3.48
CA GLY A 28 -7.54 13.20 4.69
C GLY A 28 -6.08 13.56 4.46
N PRO A 29 -5.21 13.26 5.43
CA PRO A 29 -3.76 13.52 5.30
C PRO A 29 -3.20 12.76 4.10
N GLY A 30 -2.41 13.47 3.28
CA GLY A 30 -1.85 12.89 2.07
C GLY A 30 -2.81 12.79 0.89
N ALA A 31 -3.95 13.50 0.95
CA ALA A 31 -4.88 13.54 -0.18
C ALA A 31 -4.17 14.00 -1.45
N GLY A 32 -4.41 13.28 -2.55
CA GLY A 32 -3.74 13.54 -3.83
C GLY A 32 -2.41 12.83 -4.00
N GLU A 33 -1.88 12.22 -2.95
CA GLU A 33 -0.65 11.45 -3.04
C GLU A 33 -0.95 9.99 -3.34
N TRP A 34 0.00 9.36 -4.03
CA TRP A 34 -0.10 7.95 -4.40
C TRP A 34 0.64 7.07 -3.40
N SER A 35 0.08 5.90 -3.14
CA SER A 35 0.67 4.92 -2.23
C SER A 35 0.33 3.51 -2.70
N VAL A 36 1.01 2.53 -2.14
CA VAL A 36 0.56 1.15 -2.32
C VAL A 36 -0.73 0.95 -1.54
N PRO A 37 -1.60 0.02 -1.97
CA PRO A 37 -2.81 -0.30 -1.20
C PRO A 37 -2.45 -0.78 0.20
N GLY A 38 -3.26 -0.43 1.17
CA GLY A 38 -3.04 -0.87 2.54
C GLY A 38 -3.91 -0.14 3.54
N GLY A 39 -3.77 -0.50 4.80
CA GLY A 39 -4.52 0.11 5.87
C GLY A 39 -4.31 -0.62 7.19
N ARG A 40 -5.09 -0.23 8.19
CA ARG A 40 -4.96 -0.77 9.54
C ARG A 40 -5.42 -2.22 9.62
N VAL A 41 -4.70 -3.00 10.42
CA VAL A 41 -5.10 -4.36 10.76
C VAL A 41 -6.27 -4.28 11.75
N GLU A 42 -7.31 -5.05 11.50
CA GLU A 42 -8.45 -5.11 12.39
C GLU A 42 -8.25 -6.19 13.45
N GLY A 43 -8.86 -6.00 14.61
CA GLY A 43 -8.75 -6.96 15.70
C GLY A 43 -9.19 -8.36 15.27
N GLY A 44 -8.39 -9.36 15.57
CA GLY A 44 -8.65 -10.75 15.20
C GLY A 44 -8.21 -11.14 13.80
N GLU A 45 -7.73 -10.21 13.02
CA GLU A 45 -7.27 -10.42 11.65
C GLU A 45 -5.76 -10.66 11.64
N THR A 46 -5.30 -11.63 10.86
CA THR A 46 -3.85 -11.81 10.66
C THR A 46 -3.34 -10.72 9.71
N LEU A 47 -2.02 -10.54 9.68
CA LEU A 47 -1.42 -9.59 8.75
C LEU A 47 -1.74 -9.93 7.30
N HIS A 48 -1.67 -11.21 6.94
CA HIS A 48 -1.99 -11.65 5.58
C HIS A 48 -3.46 -11.39 5.23
N GLU A 49 -4.37 -11.66 6.17
CA GLU A 49 -5.78 -11.38 5.96
C GLU A 49 -6.03 -9.88 5.75
N ALA A 50 -5.34 -9.05 6.50
CA ALA A 50 -5.44 -7.60 6.37
C ALA A 50 -4.98 -7.14 4.98
N VAL A 51 -3.87 -7.68 4.48
CA VAL A 51 -3.37 -7.36 3.14
C VAL A 51 -4.41 -7.69 2.08
N VAL A 52 -4.95 -8.91 2.12
CA VAL A 52 -5.93 -9.37 1.14
C VAL A 52 -7.18 -8.50 1.19
N ARG A 53 -7.68 -8.21 2.38
CA ARG A 53 -8.87 -7.37 2.57
C ARG A 53 -8.65 -5.95 2.06
N GLU A 54 -7.54 -5.31 2.42
CA GLU A 54 -7.27 -3.93 2.02
C GLU A 54 -7.12 -3.80 0.51
N VAL A 55 -6.43 -4.72 -0.14
CA VAL A 55 -6.29 -4.70 -1.60
C VAL A 55 -7.67 -4.83 -2.25
N TRP A 56 -8.49 -5.75 -1.75
CA TRP A 56 -9.85 -5.93 -2.26
C TRP A 56 -10.69 -4.66 -2.08
N GLU A 57 -10.68 -4.08 -0.90
CA GLU A 57 -11.48 -2.88 -0.60
C GLU A 57 -11.08 -1.68 -1.46
N GLU A 58 -9.79 -1.51 -1.71
CA GLU A 58 -9.29 -0.34 -2.41
C GLU A 58 -9.22 -0.49 -3.93
N THR A 59 -9.04 -1.70 -4.43
CA THR A 59 -8.78 -1.93 -5.85
C THR A 59 -9.69 -2.96 -6.52
N GLY A 60 -10.46 -3.72 -5.74
CA GLY A 60 -11.27 -4.81 -6.27
C GLY A 60 -10.48 -6.03 -6.75
N LEU A 61 -9.17 -6.05 -6.48
CA LEU A 61 -8.32 -7.17 -6.90
C LEU A 61 -8.18 -8.20 -5.78
N GLU A 62 -8.12 -9.47 -6.18
CA GLU A 62 -7.82 -10.57 -5.27
C GLU A 62 -6.36 -10.92 -5.38
N VAL A 63 -5.68 -10.95 -4.24
CA VAL A 63 -4.25 -11.24 -4.17
C VAL A 63 -3.95 -12.36 -3.18
N VAL A 64 -2.78 -12.94 -3.35
CA VAL A 64 -2.18 -13.85 -2.37
C VAL A 64 -0.89 -13.22 -1.90
N VAL A 65 -0.65 -13.27 -0.59
CA VAL A 65 0.59 -12.74 -0.01
C VAL A 65 1.72 -13.71 -0.35
N GLU A 66 2.80 -13.19 -0.90
CA GLU A 66 3.95 -13.99 -1.31
C GLU A 66 5.08 -13.98 -0.30
N ARG A 67 5.45 -12.79 0.18
CA ARG A 67 6.53 -12.67 1.16
C ARG A 67 6.47 -11.32 1.87
N PHE A 68 7.05 -11.30 3.06
CA PHE A 68 7.26 -10.06 3.80
C PHE A 68 8.40 -9.28 3.13
N LEU A 69 8.16 -8.00 2.87
CA LEU A 69 9.17 -7.16 2.23
C LEU A 69 9.97 -6.34 3.25
N GLY A 70 9.29 -5.67 4.14
CA GLY A 70 9.93 -4.83 5.14
C GLY A 70 8.89 -4.00 5.90
N TRP A 71 9.38 -3.17 6.81
CA TRP A 71 8.50 -2.37 7.64
C TRP A 71 8.98 -0.91 7.67
N VAL A 72 8.04 -0.01 7.91
CA VAL A 72 8.33 1.40 8.11
C VAL A 72 7.50 1.90 9.28
N GLU A 73 8.00 2.95 9.93
CA GLU A 73 7.25 3.63 10.96
C GLU A 73 6.87 5.03 10.46
N ARG A 74 5.65 5.43 10.75
CA ARG A 74 5.18 6.76 10.44
C ARG A 74 4.72 7.43 11.72
N LEU A 75 5.44 8.47 12.12
CA LEU A 75 5.13 9.26 13.29
C LEU A 75 4.76 10.66 12.83
N GLY A 76 3.64 11.16 13.27
CA GLY A 76 3.24 12.52 12.93
C GLY A 76 1.94 12.90 13.61
N GLY A 77 1.93 14.09 14.22
CA GLY A 77 0.75 14.57 14.90
C GLY A 77 0.28 13.59 15.96
N GLU A 78 -0.93 13.11 15.81
CA GLU A 78 -1.53 12.15 16.74
C GLU A 78 -1.45 10.71 16.25
N HIS A 79 -0.69 10.47 15.18
CA HIS A 79 -0.60 9.14 14.59
C HIS A 79 0.77 8.53 14.77
N HIS A 80 0.76 7.24 15.08
CA HIS A 80 1.97 6.42 15.10
C HIS A 80 1.63 5.08 14.45
N PHE A 81 2.10 4.87 13.23
CA PHE A 81 1.85 3.62 12.50
C PHE A 81 3.12 2.80 12.35
N VAL A 82 2.98 1.51 12.60
CA VAL A 82 3.98 0.51 12.22
C VAL A 82 3.40 -0.21 11.02
N ILE A 83 3.98 0.02 9.85
CA ILE A 83 3.46 -0.49 8.59
C ILE A 83 4.34 -1.66 8.13
N LEU A 84 3.70 -2.81 7.93
CA LEU A 84 4.36 -4.02 7.45
C LEU A 84 3.96 -4.21 6.00
N ASP A 85 4.93 -4.10 5.10
CA ASP A 85 4.69 -4.21 3.67
C ASP A 85 5.03 -5.61 3.17
N PHE A 86 4.14 -6.15 2.35
CA PHE A 86 4.26 -7.49 1.79
C PHE A 86 4.20 -7.43 0.28
N CYS A 87 4.97 -8.28 -0.38
CA CYS A 87 4.78 -8.54 -1.79
C CYS A 87 3.59 -9.47 -1.94
N ALA A 88 2.71 -9.16 -2.87
CA ALA A 88 1.53 -9.97 -3.13
C ALA A 88 1.35 -10.13 -4.63
N GLY A 89 0.80 -11.27 -5.03
CA GLY A 89 0.55 -11.58 -6.43
C GLY A 89 -0.94 -11.65 -6.71
N LEU A 90 -1.32 -11.38 -7.95
CA LEU A 90 -2.70 -11.46 -8.39
C LEU A 90 -3.13 -12.92 -8.54
N LEU A 91 -4.34 -13.25 -8.08
CA LEU A 91 -4.93 -14.57 -8.34
C LEU A 91 -5.31 -14.72 -9.81
N GLU A 92 -5.73 -13.61 -10.44
CA GLU A 92 -6.04 -13.58 -11.87
C GLU A 92 -5.17 -12.53 -12.55
N ALA A 93 -4.29 -12.98 -13.45
CA ALA A 93 -3.31 -12.11 -14.11
C ALA A 93 -3.96 -10.97 -14.92
N GLU A 94 -5.14 -11.19 -15.46
CA GLU A 94 -5.84 -10.23 -16.32
C GLU A 94 -6.87 -9.39 -15.57
N ALA A 95 -6.95 -9.50 -14.25
CA ALA A 95 -7.93 -8.76 -13.46
C ALA A 95 -7.78 -7.25 -13.64
N VAL A 96 -8.92 -6.56 -13.67
CA VAL A 96 -8.96 -5.11 -13.84
C VAL A 96 -9.18 -4.45 -12.48
N ALA A 97 -8.31 -3.51 -12.15
CA ALA A 97 -8.43 -2.74 -10.91
C ALA A 97 -9.49 -1.66 -11.04
N VAL A 98 -10.28 -1.47 -9.98
CA VAL A 98 -11.31 -0.43 -9.92
C VAL A 98 -11.19 0.24 -8.56
N ALA A 99 -11.09 1.56 -8.53
CA ALA A 99 -10.99 2.30 -7.28
C ALA A 99 -12.20 2.02 -6.39
N GLY A 100 -11.92 1.58 -5.17
CA GLY A 100 -12.95 1.30 -4.17
C GLY A 100 -13.18 2.50 -3.26
N ASP A 101 -13.78 2.25 -2.11
CA ASP A 101 -14.05 3.28 -1.12
C ASP A 101 -12.74 3.95 -0.67
N ASP A 102 -12.78 5.22 -0.40
CA ASP A 102 -11.66 6.04 0.08
C ASP A 102 -10.52 6.25 -0.92
N ALA A 103 -10.49 5.56 -2.05
CA ALA A 103 -9.52 5.77 -3.11
C ALA A 103 -10.11 6.67 -4.18
N ALA A 104 -9.38 7.73 -4.55
CA ALA A 104 -9.81 8.60 -5.65
C ALA A 104 -9.52 7.96 -7.01
N GLU A 105 -8.40 7.26 -7.11
CA GLU A 105 -7.97 6.57 -8.32
C GLU A 105 -7.13 5.34 -7.98
N VAL A 106 -7.08 4.41 -8.92
CA VAL A 106 -6.17 3.29 -8.89
C VAL A 106 -5.43 3.25 -10.24
N ALA A 107 -4.16 2.91 -10.21
CA ALA A 107 -3.35 2.84 -11.42
C ALA A 107 -2.26 1.80 -11.32
N TRP A 108 -1.83 1.32 -12.48
CA TRP A 108 -0.63 0.51 -12.64
C TRP A 108 0.43 1.43 -13.25
N VAL A 109 1.44 1.79 -12.49
CA VAL A 109 2.46 2.74 -12.91
C VAL A 109 3.77 2.01 -13.19
N PRO A 110 4.38 2.21 -14.38
CA PRO A 110 5.67 1.60 -14.65
C PRO A 110 6.65 1.93 -13.53
N VAL A 111 7.36 0.92 -13.05
CA VAL A 111 8.26 1.09 -11.91
C VAL A 111 9.29 2.21 -12.16
N HIS A 112 9.78 2.31 -13.39
CA HIS A 112 10.77 3.34 -13.75
C HIS A 112 10.16 4.75 -13.85
N GLU A 113 8.83 4.89 -13.78
CA GLU A 113 8.16 6.18 -13.83
C GLU A 113 7.60 6.62 -12.46
N LEU A 114 7.86 5.85 -11.42
CA LEU A 114 7.35 6.18 -10.07
C LEU A 114 7.87 7.51 -9.53
N SER A 115 9.04 7.96 -9.99
CA SER A 115 9.56 9.27 -9.61
C SER A 115 8.80 10.43 -10.25
N GLU A 116 7.97 10.16 -11.24
CA GLU A 116 7.20 11.19 -11.95
C GLU A 116 5.83 11.45 -11.33
N ILE A 117 5.44 10.65 -10.35
CA ILE A 117 4.18 10.85 -9.64
C ILE A 117 4.46 11.24 -8.18
N ARG A 118 3.46 11.81 -7.55
CA ARG A 118 3.58 12.25 -6.17
C ARG A 118 3.31 11.08 -5.22
N LEU A 119 4.36 10.35 -4.88
CA LEU A 119 4.27 9.26 -3.91
C LEU A 119 4.29 9.82 -2.48
N VAL A 120 3.64 9.10 -1.56
CA VAL A 120 3.76 9.43 -0.13
C VAL A 120 5.23 9.41 0.29
N ALA A 121 5.57 10.27 1.25
CA ALA A 121 6.94 10.43 1.70
C ALA A 121 7.59 9.10 2.11
N GLY A 122 8.81 8.86 1.62
CA GLY A 122 9.60 7.68 1.96
C GLY A 122 9.29 6.42 1.15
N LEU A 123 8.19 6.40 0.40
CA LEU A 123 7.83 5.19 -0.34
C LEU A 123 8.81 4.87 -1.46
N HIS A 124 9.23 5.87 -2.22
CA HIS A 124 10.21 5.66 -3.30
C HIS A 124 11.51 5.05 -2.75
N GLU A 125 12.02 5.60 -1.66
CA GLU A 125 13.24 5.12 -1.01
C GLU A 125 13.07 3.69 -0.50
N PHE A 126 11.93 3.40 0.13
CA PHE A 126 11.63 2.06 0.63
C PHE A 126 11.63 1.03 -0.51
N LEU A 127 10.95 1.36 -1.61
CA LEU A 127 10.88 0.47 -2.77
C LEU A 127 12.25 0.26 -3.40
N THR A 128 13.08 1.31 -3.43
CA THR A 128 14.45 1.21 -3.94
C THR A 128 15.31 0.34 -3.02
N ASP A 129 15.22 0.56 -1.72
CA ASP A 129 16.01 -0.19 -0.73
C ASP A 129 15.67 -1.68 -0.72
N HIS A 130 14.46 -2.02 -1.08
CA HIS A 130 14.01 -3.41 -1.09
C HIS A 130 13.98 -4.04 -2.49
N GLY A 131 14.60 -3.37 -3.47
CA GLY A 131 14.81 -3.96 -4.80
C GLY A 131 13.60 -3.96 -5.74
N ILE A 132 12.54 -3.25 -5.40
CA ILE A 132 11.37 -3.12 -6.28
C ILE A 132 11.67 -2.11 -7.37
N ILE A 133 12.30 -1.01 -7.02
CA ILE A 133 12.83 -0.03 -7.97
C ILE A 133 14.32 -0.33 -8.12
N VAL A 134 14.76 -0.48 -9.34
CA VAL A 134 16.15 -0.81 -9.64
C VAL A 134 16.84 0.37 -10.31
#